data_d4dc041ac114e17146be37e00c6294af
#
_entry.id   d4dc041ac114e17146be37e00c6294af
#
_cell.length_a   1.000
_cell.length_b   1.000
_cell.length_c   1.000
_cell.angle_alpha   90.00
_cell.angle_beta   90.00
_cell.angle_gamma   90.00
#
_symmetry.space_group_name_H-M   'P 1'
#
loop_
_entity.id
_entity.type
_entity.pdbx_description
1 polymer ?
#
loop_
_entity_poly.entity_id
_entity_poly.type
_entity_poly.pdbx_seq_one_letter_code
_entity_poly.pdbx_strand_id
1 'polypeptide(L)'
;MKFAKKYATYMRGMEEELPAVGLKRLKKMLNKCRSHEGCSADAAGRCPGHCSVCDGSFFPSLMNEMSAVVGCFNEKAKKLLELHLASGFKKYAMWFTNKGDKSHGKLIQQGKDLVTYAIINAVAMRKILKKYDKIHYSKQGQEFKAQAQSLHIEILQSPWLCELMAFYMNLRRSKKNKAAMELFGDCSIIFDDDRPTLSCNLFDSMRVDISLTCSICLDTVFDPVSLSCGHIFCYLCCCSAASVTIVDGLKFADHKSKCPLCRQQGVFPDAVHLDELNMLLSHSTFNC
;
A
#
# COMPACT_ATOMS: atom_id res chain seq x y z
N MET A 1 -7.26 -21.63 -11.07
CA MET A 1 -7.74 -22.45 -9.92
C MET A 1 -6.72 -22.53 -8.78
N LYS A 2 -5.43 -22.69 -9.05
CA LYS A 2 -4.40 -22.83 -7.98
C LYS A 2 -4.32 -21.61 -7.02
N PHE A 3 -4.38 -20.37 -7.53
CA PHE A 3 -4.29 -19.17 -6.68
C PHE A 3 -5.44 -19.02 -5.68
N ALA A 4 -6.69 -19.13 -6.12
CA ALA A 4 -7.85 -18.95 -5.23
C ALA A 4 -7.89 -19.96 -4.07
N LYS A 5 -7.36 -21.17 -4.26
CA LYS A 5 -7.23 -22.18 -3.21
C LYS A 5 -6.12 -21.79 -2.22
N LYS A 6 -4.93 -21.40 -2.73
CA LYS A 6 -3.82 -20.92 -1.92
C LYS A 6 -4.21 -19.67 -1.11
N TYR A 7 -4.88 -18.71 -1.76
CA TYR A 7 -5.38 -17.50 -1.13
C TYR A 7 -6.32 -17.82 0.05
N ALA A 8 -7.33 -18.68 -0.20
CA ALA A 8 -8.28 -19.06 0.84
C ALA A 8 -7.63 -19.86 1.99
N THR A 9 -6.58 -20.63 1.71
CA THR A 9 -5.82 -21.36 2.74
C THR A 9 -4.98 -20.38 3.55
N TYR A 10 -4.31 -19.43 2.90
CA TYR A 10 -3.51 -18.40 3.56
C TYR A 10 -4.38 -17.54 4.50
N MET A 11 -5.52 -17.01 3.99
CA MET A 11 -6.40 -16.16 4.81
C MET A 11 -7.03 -16.90 6.01
N ARG A 12 -7.27 -18.22 5.90
CA ARG A 12 -7.73 -19.03 7.03
C ARG A 12 -6.65 -19.39 8.04
N GLY A 13 -5.40 -19.37 7.63
CA GLY A 13 -4.26 -19.68 8.49
C GLY A 13 -3.76 -18.47 9.29
N MET A 14 -4.35 -17.28 9.10
CA MET A 14 -4.03 -16.11 9.90
C MET A 14 -4.63 -16.25 11.31
N GLU A 15 -3.88 -15.90 12.33
CA GLU A 15 -4.30 -15.99 13.75
C GLU A 15 -5.52 -15.13 14.04
N GLU A 16 -5.72 -14.04 13.29
CA GLU A 16 -6.86 -13.13 13.38
C GLU A 16 -7.68 -13.17 12.09
N GLU A 17 -8.98 -12.98 12.23
CA GLU A 17 -9.89 -12.84 11.08
C GLU A 17 -9.72 -11.46 10.45
N LEU A 18 -8.81 -11.35 9.47
CA LEU A 18 -8.51 -10.11 8.78
C LEU A 18 -9.45 -9.90 7.58
N PRO A 19 -9.80 -8.64 7.25
CA PRO A 19 -10.52 -8.31 6.02
C PRO A 19 -9.80 -8.90 4.80
N ALA A 20 -10.57 -9.36 3.82
CA ALA A 20 -10.02 -10.03 2.65
C ALA A 20 -10.85 -9.76 1.41
N VAL A 21 -10.21 -9.78 0.23
CA VAL A 21 -10.93 -9.74 -1.05
C VAL A 21 -11.71 -11.04 -1.24
N GLY A 22 -13.04 -10.95 -1.25
CA GLY A 22 -13.97 -12.08 -1.30
C GLY A 22 -14.03 -12.78 -2.65
N LEU A 23 -12.91 -13.34 -3.12
CA LEU A 23 -12.77 -13.94 -4.46
C LEU A 23 -13.88 -14.92 -4.84
N LYS A 24 -14.35 -15.75 -3.88
CA LYS A 24 -15.43 -16.72 -4.15
C LYS A 24 -16.76 -16.00 -4.36
N ARG A 25 -17.08 -15.03 -3.51
CA ARG A 25 -18.29 -14.21 -3.57
C ARG A 25 -18.33 -13.40 -4.86
N LEU A 26 -17.27 -12.64 -5.14
CA LEU A 26 -17.14 -11.84 -6.36
C LEU A 26 -17.21 -12.68 -7.64
N LYS A 27 -16.58 -13.86 -7.67
CA LYS A 27 -16.71 -14.79 -8.80
C LYS A 27 -18.13 -15.32 -8.97
N LYS A 28 -18.87 -15.56 -7.88
CA LYS A 28 -20.27 -15.99 -7.94
C LYS A 28 -21.15 -14.89 -8.54
N MET A 29 -20.89 -13.62 -8.17
CA MET A 29 -21.58 -12.46 -8.77
C MET A 29 -21.35 -12.41 -10.29
N LEU A 30 -20.10 -12.50 -10.74
CA LEU A 30 -19.75 -12.50 -12.16
C LEU A 30 -20.32 -13.69 -12.94
N ASN A 31 -20.40 -14.88 -12.32
CA ASN A 31 -20.98 -16.05 -12.96
C ASN A 31 -22.51 -15.95 -13.08
N LYS A 32 -23.18 -15.32 -12.11
CA LYS A 32 -24.64 -15.06 -12.21
C LYS A 32 -24.95 -14.10 -13.35
N CYS A 33 -24.13 -13.07 -13.56
CA CYS A 33 -24.31 -12.14 -14.67
C CYS A 33 -24.28 -12.88 -16.03
N ARG A 34 -23.34 -13.83 -16.18
CA ARG A 34 -23.21 -14.61 -17.42
C ARG A 34 -24.41 -15.51 -17.72
N SER A 35 -25.20 -15.87 -16.71
CA SER A 35 -26.37 -16.75 -16.84
C SER A 35 -27.71 -16.02 -16.92
N HIS A 36 -27.72 -14.67 -16.79
CA HIS A 36 -28.94 -13.87 -16.87
C HIS A 36 -29.22 -13.43 -18.31
N GLU A 37 -30.37 -13.91 -18.85
CA GLU A 37 -30.93 -13.50 -20.15
C GLU A 37 -31.30 -12.00 -20.20
N GLY A 38 -31.19 -11.25 -19.10
CA GLY A 38 -31.47 -9.82 -19.00
C GLY A 38 -30.29 -8.89 -19.34
N CYS A 39 -29.09 -9.40 -19.55
CA CYS A 39 -28.08 -8.65 -20.26
C CYS A 39 -28.43 -8.76 -21.74
N SER A 40 -28.86 -7.64 -22.36
CA SER A 40 -29.00 -7.54 -23.81
C SER A 40 -27.64 -7.86 -24.46
N ALA A 41 -27.41 -9.15 -24.63
CA ALA A 41 -26.25 -9.62 -25.36
C ALA A 41 -26.40 -9.17 -26.82
N ASP A 42 -25.31 -8.64 -27.38
CA ASP A 42 -25.26 -8.44 -28.83
C ASP A 42 -25.44 -9.79 -29.55
N ALA A 43 -25.66 -9.77 -30.87
CA ALA A 43 -25.86 -10.98 -31.67
C ALA A 43 -24.71 -12.00 -31.54
N ALA A 44 -23.61 -11.67 -30.87
CA ALA A 44 -22.44 -12.52 -30.57
C ALA A 44 -22.42 -13.03 -29.11
N GLY A 45 -23.48 -12.83 -28.32
CA GLY A 45 -23.57 -13.27 -26.92
C GLY A 45 -22.68 -12.50 -25.95
N ARG A 46 -22.30 -11.26 -26.28
CA ARG A 46 -21.43 -10.41 -25.49
C ARG A 46 -22.25 -9.42 -24.66
N CYS A 47 -21.99 -9.35 -23.36
CA CYS A 47 -22.53 -8.26 -22.53
C CYS A 47 -21.99 -6.90 -23.03
N PRO A 48 -22.84 -5.88 -23.15
CA PRO A 48 -22.38 -4.52 -23.44
C PRO A 48 -21.37 -4.08 -22.38
N GLY A 49 -20.47 -3.17 -22.74
CA GLY A 49 -19.36 -2.71 -21.87
C GLY A 49 -19.79 -2.24 -20.46
N HIS A 50 -21.08 -1.93 -20.28
CA HIS A 50 -21.72 -1.61 -19.01
C HIS A 50 -22.81 -2.63 -18.68
N CYS A 51 -22.61 -3.40 -17.61
CA CYS A 51 -23.61 -4.32 -17.08
C CYS A 51 -24.23 -3.71 -15.81
N SER A 52 -25.45 -3.19 -15.90
CA SER A 52 -26.15 -2.56 -14.77
C SER A 52 -26.23 -3.46 -13.52
N VAL A 53 -26.33 -4.76 -13.72
CA VAL A 53 -26.40 -5.76 -12.63
C VAL A 53 -25.04 -5.93 -11.95
N CYS A 54 -23.97 -6.07 -12.73
CA CYS A 54 -22.62 -6.21 -12.19
C CYS A 54 -22.08 -4.87 -11.66
N ASP A 55 -22.29 -3.77 -12.39
CA ASP A 55 -21.74 -2.47 -12.03
C ASP A 55 -22.35 -1.96 -10.73
N GLY A 56 -23.66 -2.18 -10.51
CA GLY A 56 -24.36 -1.81 -9.28
C GLY A 56 -24.05 -2.67 -8.05
N SER A 57 -23.44 -3.85 -8.21
CA SER A 57 -23.17 -4.75 -7.08
C SER A 57 -21.71 -5.17 -6.93
N PHE A 58 -21.05 -5.47 -8.03
CA PHE A 58 -19.68 -5.98 -8.04
C PHE A 58 -18.67 -4.92 -7.63
N PHE A 59 -18.66 -3.76 -8.29
CA PHE A 59 -17.70 -2.69 -7.99
C PHE A 59 -17.88 -2.09 -6.60
N PRO A 60 -19.10 -1.77 -6.11
CA PRO A 60 -19.29 -1.33 -4.73
C PRO A 60 -18.82 -2.38 -3.69
N SER A 61 -19.11 -3.67 -3.95
CA SER A 61 -18.63 -4.73 -3.07
C SER A 61 -17.10 -4.83 -3.05
N LEU A 62 -16.45 -4.74 -4.21
CA LEU A 62 -15.00 -4.77 -4.31
C LEU A 62 -14.38 -3.54 -3.64
N MET A 63 -14.96 -2.35 -3.84
CA MET A 63 -14.53 -1.10 -3.22
C MET A 63 -14.52 -1.21 -1.69
N ASN A 64 -15.64 -1.68 -1.11
CA ASN A 64 -15.76 -1.85 0.34
C ASN A 64 -14.73 -2.85 0.90
N GLU A 65 -14.53 -3.98 0.20
CA GLU A 65 -13.53 -4.97 0.60
C GLU A 65 -12.10 -4.41 0.53
N MET A 66 -11.77 -3.67 -0.52
CA MET A 66 -10.46 -3.03 -0.67
C MET A 66 -10.22 -1.99 0.42
N SER A 67 -11.19 -1.12 0.68
CA SER A 67 -11.09 -0.10 1.73
C SER A 67 -10.88 -0.74 3.11
N ALA A 68 -11.59 -1.84 3.41
CA ALA A 68 -11.41 -2.57 4.66
C ALA A 68 -10.01 -3.21 4.76
N VAL A 69 -9.52 -3.79 3.66
CA VAL A 69 -8.17 -4.39 3.60
C VAL A 69 -7.09 -3.32 3.83
N VAL A 70 -7.18 -2.18 3.14
CA VAL A 70 -6.22 -1.08 3.26
C VAL A 70 -6.27 -0.46 4.66
N GLY A 71 -7.46 -0.20 5.19
CA GLY A 71 -7.61 0.35 6.54
C GLY A 71 -7.00 -0.54 7.62
N CYS A 72 -7.31 -1.84 7.57
CA CYS A 72 -6.74 -2.82 8.50
C CYS A 72 -5.21 -2.93 8.37
N PHE A 73 -4.69 -2.95 7.15
CA PHE A 73 -3.25 -2.96 6.90
C PHE A 73 -2.57 -1.73 7.48
N ASN A 74 -3.08 -0.54 7.18
CA ASN A 74 -2.51 0.73 7.63
C ASN A 74 -2.48 0.82 9.16
N GLU A 75 -3.56 0.44 9.84
CA GLU A 75 -3.63 0.44 11.30
C GLU A 75 -2.58 -0.50 11.92
N LYS A 76 -2.48 -1.73 11.40
CA LYS A 76 -1.53 -2.73 11.93
C LYS A 76 -0.08 -2.35 11.62
N ALA A 77 0.21 -1.83 10.42
CA ALA A 77 1.54 -1.38 10.04
C ALA A 77 1.99 -0.19 10.89
N LYS A 78 1.09 0.78 11.12
CA LYS A 78 1.34 1.91 12.01
C LYS A 78 1.69 1.46 13.42
N LYS A 79 0.86 0.61 14.03
CA LYS A 79 1.12 0.07 15.37
C LYS A 79 2.45 -0.67 15.46
N LEU A 80 2.81 -1.45 14.43
CA LEU A 80 4.07 -2.19 14.41
C LEU A 80 5.28 -1.26 14.36
N LEU A 81 5.23 -0.22 13.53
CA LEU A 81 6.29 0.77 13.41
C LEU A 81 6.41 1.64 14.68
N GLU A 82 5.30 2.08 15.26
CA GLU A 82 5.29 2.81 16.53
C GLU A 82 5.91 1.98 17.68
N LEU A 83 5.62 0.68 17.74
CA LEU A 83 6.25 -0.22 18.71
C LEU A 83 7.74 -0.37 18.47
N HIS A 84 8.18 -0.36 17.22
CA HIS A 84 9.59 -0.41 16.87
C HIS A 84 10.32 0.89 17.22
N LEU A 85 9.77 2.04 16.90
CA LEU A 85 10.30 3.36 17.24
C LEU A 85 10.34 3.55 18.78
N ALA A 86 9.28 3.17 19.49
CA ALA A 86 9.25 3.19 20.95
C ALA A 86 10.32 2.26 21.57
N SER A 87 10.63 1.12 20.91
CA SER A 87 11.72 0.23 21.33
C SER A 87 13.09 0.82 21.00
N GLY A 88 13.20 1.75 20.07
CA GLY A 88 14.43 2.50 19.77
C GLY A 88 14.91 3.32 20.97
N PHE A 89 14.02 4.01 21.67
CA PHE A 89 14.32 4.65 22.96
C PHE A 89 14.63 3.62 24.08
N LYS A 90 13.94 2.47 24.07
CA LYS A 90 14.24 1.34 24.96
C LYS A 90 15.51 0.58 24.55
N LYS A 91 15.96 0.65 23.29
CA LYS A 91 17.24 0.06 22.86
C LYS A 91 18.41 0.66 23.63
N TYR A 92 18.39 1.95 23.93
CA TYR A 92 19.37 2.58 24.81
C TYR A 92 19.31 2.03 26.24
N ALA A 93 18.10 1.76 26.75
CA ALA A 93 17.88 1.19 28.08
C ALA A 93 18.07 -0.35 28.11
N MET A 94 17.75 -1.07 27.02
CA MET A 94 17.86 -2.55 26.94
C MET A 94 19.24 -3.05 26.49
N TRP A 95 20.12 -2.17 25.99
CA TRP A 95 21.54 -2.51 25.82
C TRP A 95 22.19 -2.92 27.16
N PHE A 96 21.62 -2.46 28.27
CA PHE A 96 22.01 -2.84 29.64
C PHE A 96 21.33 -4.14 30.14
N THR A 97 20.34 -4.69 29.47
CA THR A 97 19.64 -5.89 29.90
C THR A 97 19.49 -6.88 28.74
N ASN A 98 20.24 -7.97 28.77
CA ASN A 98 20.36 -9.05 27.77
C ASN A 98 19.05 -9.79 27.39
N LYS A 99 17.87 -9.16 27.44
CA LYS A 99 16.54 -9.76 27.17
C LYS A 99 15.90 -9.42 25.82
N GLY A 100 16.64 -8.78 24.87
CA GLY A 100 16.08 -8.15 23.68
C GLY A 100 15.77 -9.05 22.47
N ASP A 101 16.32 -10.27 22.38
CA ASP A 101 16.41 -10.98 21.09
C ASP A 101 15.08 -11.62 20.63
N LYS A 102 14.28 -12.16 21.54
CA LYS A 102 13.02 -12.84 21.19
C LYS A 102 11.90 -11.87 20.77
N SER A 103 11.85 -10.67 21.32
CA SER A 103 10.83 -9.66 20.99
C SER A 103 11.06 -9.06 19.59
N HIS A 104 12.32 -8.84 19.20
CA HIS A 104 12.68 -8.29 17.91
C HIS A 104 12.38 -9.25 16.73
N GLY A 105 12.68 -10.53 16.90
CA GLY A 105 12.33 -11.56 15.91
C GLY A 105 10.83 -11.66 15.67
N LYS A 106 10.01 -11.50 16.70
CA LYS A 106 8.54 -11.49 16.59
C LYS A 106 8.02 -10.29 15.80
N LEU A 107 8.55 -9.09 16.04
CA LEU A 107 8.17 -7.88 15.29
C LEU A 107 8.54 -8.01 13.80
N ILE A 108 9.72 -8.55 13.49
CA ILE A 108 10.13 -8.81 12.11
C ILE A 108 9.15 -9.78 11.45
N GLN A 109 8.78 -10.85 12.12
CA GLN A 109 7.83 -11.83 11.57
C GLN A 109 6.45 -11.20 11.32
N GLN A 110 5.93 -10.43 12.27
CA GLN A 110 4.66 -9.73 12.12
C GLN A 110 4.65 -8.78 10.91
N GLY A 111 5.74 -8.05 10.68
CA GLY A 111 5.85 -7.21 9.51
C GLY A 111 5.91 -7.99 8.19
N LYS A 112 6.61 -9.15 8.16
CA LYS A 112 6.59 -10.07 7.00
C LYS A 112 5.17 -10.53 6.70
N ASP A 113 4.42 -10.89 7.72
CA ASP A 113 3.04 -11.37 7.58
C ASP A 113 2.14 -10.25 7.05
N LEU A 114 2.32 -9.01 7.53
CA LEU A 114 1.58 -7.84 7.02
C LEU A 114 1.90 -7.54 5.55
N VAL A 115 3.16 -7.56 5.16
CA VAL A 115 3.51 -7.35 3.74
C VAL A 115 2.97 -8.48 2.87
N THR A 116 3.07 -9.72 3.32
CA THR A 116 2.48 -10.87 2.61
C THR A 116 0.96 -10.71 2.48
N TYR A 117 0.28 -10.27 3.54
CA TYR A 117 -1.15 -9.95 3.52
C TYR A 117 -1.48 -8.87 2.48
N ALA A 118 -0.72 -7.77 2.43
CA ALA A 118 -0.91 -6.71 1.45
C ALA A 118 -0.81 -7.24 0.02
N ILE A 119 0.26 -7.97 -0.27
CA ILE A 119 0.55 -8.47 -1.62
C ILE A 119 -0.50 -9.48 -2.08
N ILE A 120 -0.88 -10.42 -1.22
CA ILE A 120 -1.82 -11.48 -1.62
C ILE A 120 -3.21 -10.88 -1.91
N ASN A 121 -3.61 -9.82 -1.20
CA ASN A 121 -4.85 -9.09 -1.47
C ASN A 121 -4.75 -8.24 -2.75
N ALA A 122 -3.62 -7.58 -3.01
CA ALA A 122 -3.38 -6.88 -4.28
C ALA A 122 -3.45 -7.83 -5.48
N VAL A 123 -2.86 -9.03 -5.38
CA VAL A 123 -2.97 -10.05 -6.43
C VAL A 123 -4.41 -10.54 -6.59
N ALA A 124 -5.14 -10.71 -5.49
CA ALA A 124 -6.55 -11.10 -5.51
C ALA A 124 -7.41 -10.09 -6.26
N MET A 125 -7.24 -8.79 -5.96
CA MET A 125 -7.90 -7.68 -6.66
C MET A 125 -7.59 -7.69 -8.15
N ARG A 126 -6.32 -7.71 -8.53
CA ARG A 126 -5.91 -7.74 -9.96
C ARG A 126 -6.53 -8.92 -10.72
N LYS A 127 -6.58 -10.10 -10.09
CA LYS A 127 -7.16 -11.30 -10.72
C LYS A 127 -8.66 -11.22 -10.88
N ILE A 128 -9.38 -10.62 -9.94
CA ILE A 128 -10.83 -10.51 -10.06
C ILE A 128 -11.24 -9.44 -11.08
N LEU A 129 -10.52 -8.31 -11.13
CA LEU A 129 -10.72 -7.28 -12.15
C LEU A 129 -10.43 -7.80 -13.56
N LYS A 130 -9.30 -8.50 -13.75
CA LYS A 130 -8.99 -9.15 -15.04
C LYS A 130 -10.06 -10.17 -15.44
N LYS A 131 -10.66 -10.85 -14.46
CA LYS A 131 -11.77 -11.79 -14.73
C LYS A 131 -13.03 -11.04 -15.13
N TYR A 132 -13.34 -9.90 -14.50
CA TYR A 132 -14.45 -9.03 -14.87
C TYR A 132 -14.31 -8.59 -16.34
N ASP A 133 -13.18 -7.99 -16.71
CA ASP A 133 -12.93 -7.50 -18.07
C ASP A 133 -13.06 -8.62 -19.11
N LYS A 134 -12.58 -9.84 -18.78
CA LYS A 134 -12.69 -11.00 -19.66
C LYS A 134 -14.14 -11.46 -19.87
N ILE A 135 -15.00 -11.37 -18.86
CA ILE A 135 -16.40 -11.80 -18.94
C ILE A 135 -17.23 -10.79 -19.71
N HIS A 136 -16.98 -9.51 -19.46
CA HIS A 136 -17.77 -8.40 -20.04
C HIS A 136 -17.15 -7.82 -21.32
N TYR A 137 -16.00 -8.34 -21.78
CA TYR A 137 -15.26 -7.80 -22.94
C TYR A 137 -15.07 -6.28 -22.85
N SER A 138 -14.79 -5.80 -21.65
CA SER A 138 -14.70 -4.37 -21.31
C SER A 138 -13.33 -4.01 -20.71
N LYS A 139 -13.09 -2.71 -20.54
CA LYS A 139 -11.92 -2.18 -19.82
C LYS A 139 -12.28 -1.60 -18.45
N GLN A 140 -13.53 -1.75 -18.02
CA GLN A 140 -14.03 -1.19 -16.75
C GLN A 140 -13.27 -1.67 -15.52
N GLY A 141 -12.75 -2.91 -15.50
CA GLY A 141 -11.88 -3.37 -14.44
C GLY A 141 -10.56 -2.61 -14.40
N GLN A 142 -10.02 -2.20 -15.55
CA GLN A 142 -8.83 -1.35 -15.62
C GLN A 142 -9.16 0.08 -15.19
N GLU A 143 -10.29 0.64 -15.60
CA GLU A 143 -10.77 1.96 -15.19
C GLU A 143 -11.04 2.00 -13.68
N PHE A 144 -11.70 0.97 -13.14
CA PHE A 144 -11.88 0.83 -11.70
C PHE A 144 -10.54 0.78 -10.96
N LYS A 145 -9.54 0.07 -11.51
CA LYS A 145 -8.20 0.04 -10.93
C LYS A 145 -7.59 1.43 -10.89
N ALA A 146 -7.67 2.20 -11.98
CA ALA A 146 -7.17 3.56 -12.03
C ALA A 146 -7.93 4.47 -11.03
N GLN A 147 -9.24 4.30 -10.89
CA GLN A 147 -10.04 4.98 -9.88
C GLN A 147 -9.62 4.59 -8.46
N ALA A 148 -9.42 3.31 -8.19
CA ALA A 148 -8.94 2.82 -6.90
C ALA A 148 -7.56 3.40 -6.54
N GLN A 149 -6.71 3.56 -7.54
CA GLN A 149 -5.40 4.23 -7.38
C GLN A 149 -5.56 5.71 -7.06
N SER A 150 -6.45 6.42 -7.74
CA SER A 150 -6.70 7.84 -7.47
C SER A 150 -7.36 8.08 -6.10
N LEU A 151 -8.11 7.11 -5.59
CA LEU A 151 -8.72 7.13 -4.25
C LEU A 151 -7.82 6.55 -3.15
N HIS A 152 -6.60 6.13 -3.49
CA HIS A 152 -5.62 5.52 -2.56
C HIS A 152 -6.15 4.33 -1.75
N ILE A 153 -7.05 3.56 -2.34
CA ILE A 153 -7.56 2.29 -1.81
C ILE A 153 -6.84 1.07 -2.42
N GLU A 154 -5.81 1.29 -3.25
CA GLU A 154 -4.91 0.21 -3.66
C GLU A 154 -3.80 0.06 -2.61
N ILE A 155 -3.76 -1.11 -1.95
CA ILE A 155 -2.86 -1.37 -0.82
C ILE A 155 -1.36 -1.20 -1.17
N LEU A 156 -0.98 -1.38 -2.44
CA LEU A 156 0.40 -1.19 -2.88
C LEU A 156 0.84 0.28 -2.91
N GLN A 157 -0.10 1.22 -2.80
CA GLN A 157 0.16 2.66 -2.70
C GLN A 157 0.11 3.16 -1.25
N SER A 158 -0.11 2.25 -0.29
CA SER A 158 -0.13 2.64 1.11
C SER A 158 1.24 3.19 1.55
N PRO A 159 1.27 4.39 2.17
CA PRO A 159 2.50 4.96 2.72
C PRO A 159 3.10 4.05 3.80
N TRP A 160 2.27 3.33 4.53
CA TRP A 160 2.71 2.37 5.54
C TRP A 160 3.41 1.15 4.93
N LEU A 161 3.08 0.78 3.68
CA LEU A 161 3.84 -0.24 2.97
C LEU A 161 5.23 0.29 2.60
N CYS A 162 5.32 1.53 2.12
CA CYS A 162 6.59 2.19 1.83
C CYS A 162 7.48 2.24 3.09
N GLU A 163 6.90 2.66 4.21
CA GLU A 163 7.59 2.79 5.49
C GLU A 163 8.06 1.42 6.01
N LEU A 164 7.24 0.37 5.91
CA LEU A 164 7.65 -0.99 6.23
C LEU A 164 8.79 -1.50 5.32
N MET A 165 8.75 -1.19 4.03
CA MET A 165 9.83 -1.55 3.10
C MET A 165 11.14 -0.84 3.50
N ALA A 166 11.07 0.46 3.77
CA ALA A 166 12.22 1.24 4.23
C ALA A 166 12.80 0.69 5.55
N PHE A 167 11.94 0.36 6.52
CA PHE A 167 12.31 -0.28 7.77
C PHE A 167 13.13 -1.57 7.56
N TYR A 168 12.65 -2.47 6.68
CA TYR A 168 13.39 -3.72 6.40
C TYR A 168 14.71 -3.47 5.68
N MET A 169 14.79 -2.47 4.81
CA MET A 169 16.03 -2.10 4.15
C MET A 169 17.05 -1.54 5.16
N ASN A 170 16.61 -0.71 6.12
CA ASN A 170 17.43 -0.20 7.20
C ASN A 170 17.95 -1.33 8.11
N LEU A 171 17.09 -2.29 8.46
CA LEU A 171 17.49 -3.49 9.22
C LEU A 171 18.53 -4.33 8.49
N ARG A 172 18.40 -4.49 7.17
CA ARG A 172 19.34 -5.23 6.34
C ARG A 172 20.73 -4.59 6.35
N ARG A 173 20.80 -3.25 6.24
CA ARG A 173 22.06 -2.50 6.30
C ARG A 173 22.78 -2.68 7.63
N SER A 174 22.08 -2.84 8.73
CA SER A 174 22.66 -3.00 10.06
C SER A 174 23.34 -4.35 10.30
N LYS A 175 23.47 -5.22 9.30
CA LYS A 175 24.14 -6.56 9.29
C LYS A 175 23.68 -7.55 10.38
N LYS A 176 22.69 -7.24 11.21
CA LYS A 176 22.32 -8.03 12.40
C LYS A 176 21.23 -9.07 12.16
N ASN A 177 20.57 -9.13 10.97
CA ASN A 177 19.41 -10.01 10.79
C ASN A 177 19.39 -10.73 9.42
N LYS A 178 19.83 -11.97 9.37
CA LYS A 178 19.70 -12.85 8.19
C LYS A 178 18.23 -13.09 7.78
N ALA A 179 17.31 -13.08 8.73
CA ALA A 179 15.88 -13.33 8.46
C ALA A 179 15.18 -12.19 7.68
N ALA A 180 15.66 -10.95 7.81
CA ALA A 180 15.16 -9.82 7.00
C ALA A 180 15.59 -9.90 5.53
N MET A 181 16.64 -10.69 5.24
CA MET A 181 17.20 -10.81 3.89
C MET A 181 16.32 -11.56 2.89
N GLU A 182 15.44 -12.48 3.34
CA GLU A 182 14.71 -13.35 2.41
C GLU A 182 13.50 -12.69 1.75
N LEU A 183 12.77 -11.82 2.45
CA LEU A 183 11.52 -11.24 1.91
C LEU A 183 11.74 -10.00 1.05
N PHE A 184 12.72 -9.17 1.40
CA PHE A 184 13.04 -7.90 0.72
C PHE A 184 14.43 -7.91 0.09
N GLY A 185 14.94 -9.10 -0.25
CA GLY A 185 16.26 -9.27 -0.86
C GLY A 185 16.46 -8.43 -2.12
N ASP A 186 15.38 -8.26 -2.87
CA ASP A 186 15.35 -7.55 -4.15
C ASP A 186 14.79 -6.12 -4.04
N CYS A 187 14.77 -5.54 -2.82
CA CYS A 187 14.41 -4.13 -2.64
C CYS A 187 15.65 -3.25 -2.72
N SER A 188 15.59 -2.21 -3.52
CA SER A 188 16.68 -1.25 -3.73
C SER A 188 16.13 0.14 -4.03
N ILE A 189 16.93 1.18 -3.74
CA ILE A 189 16.70 2.50 -4.30
C ILE A 189 17.46 2.55 -5.64
N ILE A 190 16.74 2.85 -6.70
CA ILE A 190 17.27 3.00 -8.06
C ILE A 190 17.21 4.48 -8.39
N PHE A 191 18.32 5.04 -8.84
CA PHE A 191 18.41 6.40 -9.38
C PHE A 191 18.39 6.29 -10.90
N ASP A 192 17.31 6.74 -11.51
CA ASP A 192 17.15 6.81 -12.97
C ASP A 192 16.98 8.29 -13.34
N ASP A 193 17.90 8.85 -14.12
CA ASP A 193 17.96 10.28 -14.48
C ASP A 193 17.78 11.21 -13.25
N ASP A 194 18.53 10.99 -12.18
CA ASP A 194 18.45 11.70 -10.89
C ASP A 194 17.08 11.57 -10.17
N ARG A 195 16.21 10.66 -10.60
CA ARG A 195 14.93 10.41 -9.95
C ARG A 195 14.97 9.13 -9.12
N PRO A 196 15.03 9.26 -7.79
CA PRO A 196 15.09 8.10 -6.93
C PRO A 196 13.74 7.39 -6.91
N THR A 197 13.79 6.07 -7.05
CA THR A 197 12.64 5.18 -6.98
C THR A 197 12.96 4.03 -6.03
N LEU A 198 12.11 3.81 -5.03
CA LEU A 198 12.14 2.61 -4.20
C LEU A 198 11.49 1.48 -4.98
N SER A 199 12.31 0.55 -5.45
CA SER A 199 11.86 -0.60 -6.22
C SER A 199 11.99 -1.86 -5.39
N CYS A 200 10.97 -2.70 -5.42
CA CYS A 200 10.96 -3.98 -4.71
C CYS A 200 10.28 -5.05 -5.56
N ASN A 201 11.00 -6.15 -5.80
CA ASN A 201 10.40 -7.35 -6.38
C ASN A 201 9.84 -8.22 -5.27
N LEU A 202 8.52 -8.31 -5.22
CA LEU A 202 7.80 -9.08 -4.22
C LEU A 202 7.27 -10.36 -4.87
N PHE A 203 7.81 -11.52 -4.48
CA PHE A 203 7.44 -12.82 -5.05
C PHE A 203 7.48 -12.83 -6.58
N ASP A 204 8.29 -13.53 -7.22
CA ASP A 204 8.52 -13.81 -8.66
C ASP A 204 7.61 -13.12 -9.72
N SER A 205 6.58 -12.37 -9.31
CA SER A 205 5.53 -11.87 -10.20
C SER A 205 5.03 -10.45 -9.93
N MET A 206 5.56 -9.75 -8.93
CA MET A 206 5.07 -8.41 -8.60
C MET A 206 6.21 -7.47 -8.25
N ARG A 207 6.39 -6.44 -9.08
CA ARG A 207 7.26 -5.30 -8.81
C ARG A 207 6.42 -4.15 -8.27
N VAL A 208 6.90 -3.53 -7.20
CA VAL A 208 6.36 -2.30 -6.62
C VAL A 208 7.42 -1.23 -6.78
N ASP A 209 7.08 -0.16 -7.48
CA ASP A 209 7.92 1.00 -7.68
C ASP A 209 7.24 2.21 -7.02
N ILE A 210 7.94 2.86 -6.10
CA ILE A 210 7.48 4.06 -5.38
C ILE A 210 8.42 5.19 -5.74
N SER A 211 7.90 6.22 -6.41
CA SER A 211 8.69 7.42 -6.72
C SER A 211 9.03 8.16 -5.43
N LEU A 212 10.28 8.51 -5.27
CA LEU A 212 10.80 9.27 -4.15
C LEU A 212 11.14 10.72 -4.57
N THR A 213 10.54 11.18 -5.65
CA THR A 213 10.65 12.57 -6.14
C THR A 213 9.44 13.37 -5.66
N CYS A 214 9.68 14.48 -4.99
CA CYS A 214 8.64 15.41 -4.61
C CYS A 214 8.09 16.13 -5.85
N SER A 215 6.79 16.02 -6.12
CA SER A 215 6.17 16.65 -7.30
C SER A 215 5.98 18.17 -7.16
N ILE A 216 6.35 18.76 -6.03
CA ILE A 216 6.31 20.22 -5.81
C ILE A 216 7.64 20.85 -6.14
N CYS A 217 8.73 20.40 -5.51
CA CYS A 217 10.07 20.93 -5.76
C CYS A 217 10.83 20.18 -6.85
N LEU A 218 10.33 19.06 -7.32
CA LEU A 218 10.91 18.18 -8.36
C LEU A 218 12.26 17.55 -7.96
N ASP A 219 12.57 17.55 -6.69
CA ASP A 219 13.79 16.99 -6.12
C ASP A 219 13.48 15.71 -5.32
N THR A 220 14.51 14.99 -4.90
CA THR A 220 14.38 13.88 -3.94
C THR A 220 13.62 14.34 -2.71
N VAL A 221 12.65 13.55 -2.25
CA VAL A 221 11.89 13.89 -1.05
C VAL A 221 12.82 14.03 0.16
N PHE A 222 12.73 15.17 0.84
CA PHE A 222 13.44 15.48 2.06
C PHE A 222 12.45 15.64 3.21
N ASP A 223 12.74 15.04 4.37
CA ASP A 223 11.80 14.96 5.49
C ASP A 223 10.40 14.50 4.97
N PRO A 224 10.32 13.26 4.46
CA PRO A 224 9.15 12.81 3.70
C PRO A 224 7.93 12.70 4.58
N VAL A 225 6.82 13.26 4.10
CA VAL A 225 5.50 13.09 4.71
C VAL A 225 4.52 12.53 3.68
N SER A 226 3.66 11.64 4.14
CA SER A 226 2.52 11.17 3.37
C SER A 226 1.26 11.86 3.84
N LEU A 227 0.51 12.47 2.90
CA LEU A 227 -0.82 12.96 3.18
C LEU A 227 -1.79 11.78 3.39
N SER A 228 -2.96 12.02 4.01
CA SER A 228 -3.95 10.95 4.24
C SER A 228 -4.45 10.32 2.94
N CYS A 229 -4.31 11.00 1.80
CA CYS A 229 -4.56 10.46 0.46
C CYS A 229 -3.43 9.58 -0.09
N GLY A 230 -2.33 9.38 0.64
CA GLY A 230 -1.21 8.51 0.28
C GLY A 230 -0.11 9.14 -0.58
N HIS A 231 -0.26 10.40 -1.03
CA HIS A 231 0.78 11.09 -1.78
C HIS A 231 1.91 11.56 -0.86
N ILE A 232 3.15 11.36 -1.32
CA ILE A 232 4.38 11.65 -0.56
C ILE A 232 5.02 12.93 -1.10
N PHE A 233 5.43 13.81 -0.20
CA PHE A 233 6.09 15.09 -0.48
C PHE A 233 7.13 15.41 0.60
N CYS A 234 7.97 16.42 0.35
CA CYS A 234 8.76 17.02 1.42
C CYS A 234 7.85 17.72 2.44
N TYR A 235 8.20 17.65 3.71
CA TYR A 235 7.43 18.35 4.76
C TYR A 235 7.30 19.85 4.49
N LEU A 236 8.40 20.53 4.14
CA LEU A 236 8.39 21.94 3.76
C LEU A 236 7.45 22.25 2.59
N CYS A 237 7.47 21.41 1.57
CA CYS A 237 6.59 21.58 0.42
C CYS A 237 5.12 21.40 0.80
N CYS A 238 4.82 20.47 1.71
CA CYS A 238 3.48 20.30 2.26
C CYS A 238 3.03 21.52 3.08
N CYS A 239 3.87 22.05 3.94
CA CYS A 239 3.56 23.28 4.71
C CYS A 239 3.25 24.45 3.77
N SER A 240 4.08 24.65 2.75
CA SER A 240 3.84 25.69 1.74
C SER A 240 2.52 25.48 0.98
N ALA A 241 2.25 24.24 0.52
CA ALA A 241 1.02 23.91 -0.20
C ALA A 241 -0.25 24.03 0.65
N ALA A 242 -0.13 23.80 1.97
CA ALA A 242 -1.21 23.97 2.93
C ALA A 242 -1.34 25.40 3.48
N SER A 243 -0.42 26.31 3.12
CA SER A 243 -0.33 27.68 3.64
C SER A 243 -0.21 27.74 5.17
N VAL A 244 0.57 26.81 5.75
CA VAL A 244 0.89 26.78 7.18
C VAL A 244 2.39 27.00 7.40
N THR A 245 2.74 27.49 8.60
CA THR A 245 4.16 27.57 8.99
C THR A 245 4.69 26.21 9.40
N ILE A 246 6.00 26.04 9.36
CA ILE A 246 6.67 24.81 9.83
C ILE A 246 6.42 24.63 11.35
N VAL A 247 6.33 25.75 12.08
CA VAL A 247 6.13 25.75 13.55
C VAL A 247 4.73 25.29 13.91
N ASP A 248 3.71 25.78 13.20
CA ASP A 248 2.32 25.35 13.43
C ASP A 248 2.11 23.89 12.99
N GLY A 249 2.76 23.52 11.88
CA GLY A 249 2.67 22.17 11.31
C GLY A 249 1.37 21.90 10.55
N LEU A 250 1.35 20.76 9.87
CA LEU A 250 0.24 20.36 8.97
C LEU A 250 -1.09 20.12 9.69
N LYS A 251 -1.08 19.90 10.99
CA LYS A 251 -2.31 19.71 11.81
C LYS A 251 -3.22 20.93 11.80
N PHE A 252 -2.66 22.13 11.57
CA PHE A 252 -3.41 23.39 11.51
C PHE A 252 -3.80 23.80 10.09
N ALA A 253 -3.55 22.93 9.10
CA ALA A 253 -3.95 23.20 7.73
C ALA A 253 -5.48 23.28 7.59
N ASP A 254 -5.94 24.23 6.75
CA ASP A 254 -7.38 24.34 6.46
C ASP A 254 -7.87 23.05 5.79
N HIS A 255 -9.02 22.53 6.26
CA HIS A 255 -9.69 21.38 5.67
C HIS A 255 -10.08 21.57 4.20
N LYS A 256 -10.11 22.81 3.71
CA LYS A 256 -10.33 23.13 2.29
C LYS A 256 -9.07 23.00 1.45
N SER A 257 -7.89 22.94 2.09
CA SER A 257 -6.62 22.75 1.39
C SER A 257 -6.61 21.40 0.66
N LYS A 258 -6.13 21.43 -0.59
CA LYS A 258 -6.20 20.30 -1.52
C LYS A 258 -4.83 19.70 -1.76
N CYS A 259 -4.77 18.36 -1.81
CA CYS A 259 -3.57 17.68 -2.28
C CYS A 259 -3.12 18.23 -3.65
N PRO A 260 -1.85 18.60 -3.84
CA PRO A 260 -1.34 19.10 -5.12
C PRO A 260 -1.53 18.13 -6.30
N LEU A 261 -1.54 16.82 -6.03
CA LEU A 261 -1.67 15.79 -7.07
C LEU A 261 -3.12 15.37 -7.32
N CYS A 262 -3.83 14.87 -6.31
CA CYS A 262 -5.17 14.30 -6.49
C CYS A 262 -6.31 15.29 -6.20
N ARG A 263 -6.02 16.49 -5.73
CA ARG A 263 -7.00 17.55 -5.40
C ARG A 263 -7.98 17.20 -4.27
N GLN A 264 -7.77 16.10 -3.56
CA GLN A 264 -8.57 15.74 -2.40
C GLN A 264 -8.39 16.74 -1.27
N GLN A 265 -9.49 17.18 -0.64
CA GLN A 265 -9.49 18.12 0.46
C GLN A 265 -9.27 17.44 1.81
N GLY A 266 -8.82 18.20 2.82
CA GLY A 266 -8.72 17.76 4.19
C GLY A 266 -7.64 16.69 4.44
N VAL A 267 -6.62 16.61 3.57
CA VAL A 267 -5.61 15.55 3.61
C VAL A 267 -4.37 15.88 4.41
N PHE A 268 -4.18 17.16 4.79
CA PHE A 268 -2.96 17.61 5.47
C PHE A 268 -2.96 17.37 6.97
N PRO A 269 -4.09 17.56 7.73
CA PRO A 269 -4.07 17.42 9.19
C PRO A 269 -3.63 16.05 9.68
N ASP A 270 -3.95 14.99 8.91
CA ASP A 270 -3.61 13.61 9.22
C ASP A 270 -2.37 13.12 8.46
N ALA A 271 -1.51 14.03 8.03
CA ALA A 271 -0.25 13.68 7.38
C ALA A 271 0.67 12.90 8.33
N VAL A 272 1.38 11.93 7.79
CA VAL A 272 2.26 11.03 8.53
C VAL A 272 3.71 11.25 8.09
N HIS A 273 4.60 11.49 9.04
CA HIS A 273 6.05 11.46 8.78
C HIS A 273 6.51 10.05 8.49
N LEU A 274 7.37 9.90 7.48
CA LEU A 274 7.93 8.62 7.05
C LEU A 274 9.39 8.53 7.54
N ASP A 275 9.55 8.25 8.83
CA ASP A 275 10.85 8.30 9.53
C ASP A 275 11.83 7.24 9.02
N GLU A 276 11.36 6.03 8.74
CA GLU A 276 12.19 4.96 8.21
C GLU A 276 12.65 5.26 6.77
N LEU A 277 11.75 5.85 5.97
CA LEU A 277 12.11 6.31 4.62
C LEU A 277 13.12 7.45 4.68
N ASN A 278 12.95 8.40 5.58
CA ASN A 278 13.87 9.51 5.79
C ASN A 278 15.28 9.00 6.18
N MET A 279 15.34 8.05 7.11
CA MET A 279 16.59 7.40 7.50
C MET A 279 17.25 6.66 6.32
N LEU A 280 16.46 5.95 5.52
CA LEU A 280 16.93 5.21 4.35
C LEU A 280 17.55 6.14 3.30
N LEU A 281 16.88 7.28 3.02
CA LEU A 281 17.35 8.29 2.07
C LEU A 281 18.64 8.97 2.56
N SER A 282 18.69 9.38 3.83
CA SER A 282 19.88 9.99 4.43
C SER A 282 21.12 9.11 4.28
N HIS A 283 20.98 7.79 4.44
CA HIS A 283 22.09 6.86 4.26
C HIS A 283 22.46 6.62 2.79
N SER A 284 21.57 6.90 1.85
CA SER A 284 21.83 6.66 0.42
C SER A 284 22.55 7.84 -0.23
N THR A 285 22.29 9.07 0.23
CA THR A 285 22.95 10.29 -0.26
C THR A 285 24.39 10.43 0.21
N PHE A 286 24.79 9.80 1.32
CA PHE A 286 26.19 9.82 1.82
C PHE A 286 27.12 8.81 1.13
N ASN A 287 26.62 7.95 0.26
CA ASN A 287 27.39 6.90 -0.44
C ASN A 287 27.57 7.15 -1.95
N CYS A 288 27.20 8.35 -2.45
CA CYS A 288 27.48 8.81 -3.82
C CYS A 288 28.69 9.74 -3.89
#